data_16b56d8c63c8dbc74b9362ca34a6017b
#
_entry.id   16b56d8c63c8dbc74b9362ca34a6017b
#
_cell.length_a   1.000
_cell.length_b   1.000
_cell.length_c   1.000
_cell.angle_alpha   90.00
_cell.angle_beta   90.00
_cell.angle_gamma   90.00
#
_symmetry.space_group_name_H-M   'P 1'
#
loop_
_entity.id
_entity.type
_entity.pdbx_description
1 polymer ?
#
loop_
_entity_poly.entity_id
_entity_poly.type
_entity_poly.pdbx_seq_one_letter_code
_entity_poly.pdbx_strand_id
1 'polypeptide(L)'
;AKKIIGIDLGGTSVKFAILTQEGDIQEKWSIKTNILDEGSHIVPDIIASIKHHLELLNLSAEDFIGIGMGSPGAVDCFEGTVVGAYNLNWKTVQPIKKDIESALGIPFFIDNDANVAALGERWKGAGENQPDVVFMTLGTGVGGGIVAEGKLLHGAGGVAGELGHITVDFDRPFDCTCGKKGCLETVASATGIVNLTRRYADEYAGDATLKRLIDDGEEVTAKTVFDLAKDGDELALI
;
A
#
# COMPACT_ATOMS: atom_id res chain seq x y z
N ALA A 1 21.61 -16.25 -15.12
CA ALA A 1 21.56 -15.42 -13.90
C ALA A 1 20.27 -15.76 -13.15
N LYS A 2 20.32 -15.80 -11.82
CA LYS A 2 19.16 -16.08 -11.00
C LYS A 2 18.16 -14.92 -11.05
N LYS A 3 16.88 -15.25 -10.86
CA LYS A 3 15.74 -14.35 -10.96
C LYS A 3 15.15 -14.02 -9.58
N ILE A 4 14.22 -13.12 -9.55
CA ILE A 4 13.44 -12.72 -8.36
C ILE A 4 11.95 -12.86 -8.69
N ILE A 5 11.16 -13.31 -7.74
CA ILE A 5 9.70 -13.21 -7.81
C ILE A 5 9.25 -12.06 -6.91
N GLY A 6 8.50 -11.13 -7.46
CA GLY A 6 7.82 -10.06 -6.72
C GLY A 6 6.34 -10.33 -6.60
N ILE A 7 5.76 -10.10 -5.43
CA ILE A 7 4.33 -10.29 -5.14
C ILE A 7 3.76 -9.04 -4.48
N ASP A 8 2.69 -8.51 -5.05
CA ASP A 8 1.89 -7.43 -4.45
C ASP A 8 0.54 -8.01 -4.04
N LEU A 9 0.33 -8.17 -2.75
CA LEU A 9 -0.88 -8.74 -2.18
C LEU A 9 -1.89 -7.63 -1.89
N GLY A 10 -2.96 -7.60 -2.66
CA GLY A 10 -4.07 -6.69 -2.48
C GLY A 10 -5.37 -7.40 -2.10
N GLY A 11 -6.33 -6.66 -1.58
CA GLY A 11 -7.64 -7.21 -1.18
C GLY A 11 -8.52 -7.67 -2.35
N THR A 12 -8.24 -7.22 -3.56
CA THR A 12 -8.99 -7.59 -4.78
C THR A 12 -8.20 -8.53 -5.68
N SER A 13 -6.91 -8.27 -5.84
CA SER A 13 -6.02 -9.07 -6.69
C SER A 13 -4.64 -9.23 -6.06
N VAL A 14 -4.01 -10.35 -6.39
CA VAL A 14 -2.59 -10.58 -6.12
C VAL A 14 -1.86 -10.43 -7.46
N LYS A 15 -0.86 -9.58 -7.49
CA LYS A 15 -0.02 -9.33 -8.67
C LYS A 15 1.34 -9.95 -8.48
N PHE A 16 1.85 -10.53 -9.57
CA PHE A 16 3.14 -11.21 -9.59
C PHE A 16 4.02 -10.65 -10.70
N ALA A 17 5.31 -10.69 -10.47
CA ALA A 17 6.31 -10.46 -11.52
C ALA A 17 7.51 -11.38 -11.32
N ILE A 18 8.11 -11.80 -12.43
CA ILE A 18 9.45 -12.39 -12.45
C ILE A 18 10.41 -11.33 -13.00
N LEU A 19 11.47 -11.07 -12.26
CA LEU A 19 12.42 -10.02 -12.56
C LEU A 19 13.85 -10.58 -12.66
N THR A 20 14.70 -9.90 -13.42
CA THR A 20 16.14 -10.06 -13.32
C THR A 20 16.68 -9.47 -12.03
N GLN A 21 17.93 -9.73 -11.69
CA GLN A 21 18.58 -9.10 -10.53
C GLN A 21 18.78 -7.59 -10.71
N GLU A 22 18.78 -7.12 -11.94
CA GLU A 22 18.84 -5.71 -12.31
C GLU A 22 17.47 -5.01 -12.21
N GLY A 23 16.40 -5.79 -11.98
CA GLY A 23 15.03 -5.28 -11.80
C GLY A 23 14.23 -5.17 -13.10
N ASP A 24 14.68 -5.80 -14.17
CA ASP A 24 13.94 -5.83 -15.43
C ASP A 24 12.84 -6.89 -15.36
N ILE A 25 11.60 -6.47 -15.59
CA ILE A 25 10.45 -7.35 -15.53
C ILE A 25 10.40 -8.23 -16.77
N GLN A 26 10.44 -9.54 -16.57
CA GLN A 26 10.41 -10.54 -17.64
C GLN A 26 9.01 -11.13 -17.84
N GLU A 27 8.24 -11.27 -16.76
CA GLU A 27 6.91 -11.86 -16.77
C GLU A 27 6.02 -11.14 -15.75
N LYS A 28 4.73 -10.97 -16.07
CA LYS A 28 3.71 -10.44 -15.16
C LYS A 28 2.43 -11.22 -15.28
N TRP A 29 1.77 -11.46 -14.14
CA TRP A 29 0.41 -11.99 -14.12
C TRP A 29 -0.30 -11.57 -12.84
N SER A 30 -1.58 -11.88 -12.75
CA SER A 30 -2.37 -11.66 -11.55
C SER A 30 -3.41 -12.75 -11.36
N ILE A 31 -3.83 -12.90 -10.12
CA ILE A 31 -4.99 -13.73 -9.76
C ILE A 31 -5.94 -12.90 -8.91
N LYS A 32 -7.19 -13.32 -8.84
CA LYS A 32 -8.17 -12.73 -7.93
C LYS A 32 -7.84 -13.15 -6.49
N THR A 33 -7.92 -12.22 -5.53
CA THR A 33 -7.77 -12.54 -4.11
C THR A 33 -9.06 -13.19 -3.60
N ASN A 34 -8.98 -14.43 -3.16
CA ASN A 34 -10.09 -15.13 -2.54
C ASN A 34 -10.05 -14.94 -1.02
N ILE A 35 -10.84 -13.99 -0.51
CA ILE A 35 -10.92 -13.64 0.91
C ILE A 35 -11.92 -14.48 1.71
N LEU A 36 -12.60 -15.42 1.07
CA LEU A 36 -13.57 -16.31 1.74
C LEU A 36 -12.88 -17.20 2.77
N ASP A 37 -13.67 -17.78 3.65
CA ASP A 37 -13.20 -18.71 4.68
C ASP A 37 -12.02 -18.13 5.50
N GLU A 38 -12.21 -16.89 5.97
CA GLU A 38 -11.21 -16.14 6.76
C GLU A 38 -9.88 -15.91 6.03
N GLY A 39 -9.92 -15.81 4.69
CA GLY A 39 -8.73 -15.61 3.86
C GLY A 39 -7.82 -16.83 3.75
N SER A 40 -8.30 -18.01 4.11
CA SER A 40 -7.51 -19.26 4.13
C SER A 40 -7.08 -19.74 2.75
N HIS A 41 -7.72 -19.27 1.68
CA HIS A 41 -7.38 -19.63 0.30
C HIS A 41 -6.23 -18.81 -0.29
N ILE A 42 -5.88 -17.67 0.30
CA ILE A 42 -4.94 -16.70 -0.31
C ILE A 42 -3.55 -17.31 -0.51
N VAL A 43 -2.95 -17.84 0.54
CA VAL A 43 -1.58 -18.40 0.45
C VAL A 43 -1.55 -19.67 -0.42
N PRO A 44 -2.48 -20.63 -0.28
CA PRO A 44 -2.57 -21.76 -1.21
C PRO A 44 -2.71 -21.34 -2.69
N ASP A 45 -3.53 -20.35 -2.99
CA ASP A 45 -3.72 -19.86 -4.36
C ASP A 45 -2.44 -19.18 -4.91
N ILE A 46 -1.72 -18.44 -4.08
CA ILE A 46 -0.41 -17.87 -4.44
C ILE A 46 0.57 -18.97 -4.79
N ILE A 47 0.70 -19.98 -3.94
CA ILE A 47 1.60 -21.13 -4.15
C ILE A 47 1.26 -21.87 -5.44
N ALA A 48 -0.03 -22.18 -5.66
CA ALA A 48 -0.49 -22.86 -6.85
C ALA A 48 -0.22 -22.04 -8.12
N SER A 49 -0.43 -20.74 -8.07
CA SER A 49 -0.20 -19.84 -9.20
C SER A 49 1.28 -19.76 -9.57
N ILE A 50 2.17 -19.66 -8.57
CA ILE A 50 3.62 -19.66 -8.80
C ILE A 50 4.05 -20.99 -9.41
N LYS A 51 3.67 -22.12 -8.83
CA LYS A 51 4.01 -23.45 -9.37
C LYS A 51 3.60 -23.60 -10.82
N HIS A 52 2.38 -23.20 -11.15
CA HIS A 52 1.86 -23.26 -12.53
C HIS A 52 2.72 -22.43 -13.50
N HIS A 53 3.07 -21.19 -13.13
CA HIS A 53 3.88 -20.33 -14.00
C HIS A 53 5.33 -20.83 -14.13
N LEU A 54 5.92 -21.40 -13.08
CA LEU A 54 7.24 -22.01 -13.17
C LEU A 54 7.25 -23.19 -14.14
N GLU A 55 6.22 -24.03 -14.11
CA GLU A 55 6.06 -25.13 -15.08
C GLU A 55 5.93 -24.60 -16.50
N LEU A 56 5.07 -23.61 -16.74
CA LEU A 56 4.87 -23.01 -18.08
C LEU A 56 6.17 -22.44 -18.65
N LEU A 57 7.02 -21.86 -17.80
CA LEU A 57 8.26 -21.22 -18.19
C LEU A 57 9.47 -22.16 -18.12
N ASN A 58 9.27 -23.42 -17.74
CA ASN A 58 10.30 -24.41 -17.54
C ASN A 58 11.41 -23.92 -16.58
N LEU A 59 10.97 -23.31 -15.46
CA LEU A 59 11.81 -22.81 -14.38
C LEU A 59 11.67 -23.67 -13.13
N SER A 60 12.70 -23.68 -12.30
CA SER A 60 12.73 -24.39 -11.01
C SER A 60 13.08 -23.44 -9.87
N ALA A 61 12.97 -23.90 -8.62
CA ALA A 61 13.36 -23.13 -7.45
C ALA A 61 14.81 -22.64 -7.50
N GLU A 62 15.70 -23.41 -8.12
CA GLU A 62 17.12 -23.07 -8.24
C GLU A 62 17.40 -21.87 -9.13
N ASP A 63 16.44 -21.49 -9.99
CA ASP A 63 16.54 -20.32 -10.86
C ASP A 63 16.30 -19.01 -10.13
N PHE A 64 15.92 -19.05 -8.85
CA PHE A 64 15.56 -17.86 -8.07
C PHE A 64 16.50 -17.65 -6.89
N ILE A 65 16.76 -16.36 -6.59
CA ILE A 65 17.42 -15.96 -5.33
C ILE A 65 16.43 -15.74 -4.20
N GLY A 66 15.18 -15.43 -4.51
CA GLY A 66 14.15 -15.21 -3.51
C GLY A 66 12.84 -14.73 -4.07
N ILE A 67 11.86 -14.69 -3.17
CA ILE A 67 10.53 -14.11 -3.37
C ILE A 67 10.40 -12.94 -2.42
N GLY A 68 10.00 -11.77 -2.93
CA GLY A 68 9.65 -10.60 -2.13
C GLY A 68 8.15 -10.33 -2.21
N MET A 69 7.50 -10.08 -1.07
CA MET A 69 6.07 -9.77 -1.01
C MET A 69 5.82 -8.48 -0.25
N GLY A 70 4.93 -7.64 -0.78
CA GLY A 70 4.29 -6.55 -0.06
C GLY A 70 2.89 -6.96 0.39
N SER A 71 2.54 -6.74 1.65
CA SER A 71 1.25 -7.10 2.23
C SER A 71 0.64 -5.99 3.05
N PRO A 72 -0.70 -5.83 3.04
CA PRO A 72 -1.40 -5.04 4.04
C PRO A 72 -1.35 -5.74 5.41
N GLY A 73 -1.75 -5.02 6.46
CA GLY A 73 -1.78 -5.52 7.82
C GLY A 73 -0.49 -5.26 8.60
N ALA A 74 -0.41 -5.80 9.79
CA ALA A 74 0.78 -5.75 10.63
C ALA A 74 1.72 -6.89 10.24
N VAL A 75 2.84 -6.52 9.61
CA VAL A 75 3.83 -7.47 9.09
C VAL A 75 5.01 -7.56 10.06
N ASP A 76 5.33 -8.77 10.50
CA ASP A 76 6.60 -9.09 11.12
C ASP A 76 7.54 -9.62 10.03
N CYS A 77 8.47 -8.77 9.57
CA CYS A 77 9.37 -9.11 8.48
C CYS A 77 10.45 -10.13 8.88
N PHE A 78 10.73 -10.30 10.16
CA PHE A 78 11.70 -11.30 10.65
C PHE A 78 11.08 -12.69 10.72
N GLU A 79 9.91 -12.80 11.33
CA GLU A 79 9.16 -14.06 11.41
C GLU A 79 8.43 -14.41 10.11
N GLY A 80 8.21 -13.43 9.25
CA GLY A 80 7.48 -13.62 7.99
C GLY A 80 5.99 -13.86 8.18
N THR A 81 5.38 -13.16 9.13
CA THR A 81 3.97 -13.28 9.50
C THR A 81 3.19 -12.00 9.23
N VAL A 82 1.88 -12.14 9.05
CA VAL A 82 0.94 -11.02 8.92
C VAL A 82 -0.25 -11.26 9.83
N VAL A 83 -0.73 -10.19 10.48
CA VAL A 83 -1.97 -10.18 11.25
C VAL A 83 -2.71 -8.87 11.04
N GLY A 84 -4.03 -8.89 11.21
CA GLY A 84 -4.83 -7.67 11.15
C GLY A 84 -4.98 -7.06 9.74
N ALA A 85 -4.79 -7.84 8.69
CA ALA A 85 -5.14 -7.46 7.34
C ALA A 85 -6.64 -7.71 7.11
N TYR A 86 -7.47 -6.78 7.57
CA TYR A 86 -8.93 -6.96 7.59
C TYR A 86 -9.54 -7.03 6.19
N ASN A 87 -8.95 -6.35 5.22
CA ASN A 87 -9.35 -6.43 3.81
C ASN A 87 -9.07 -7.80 3.17
N LEU A 88 -8.27 -8.65 3.83
CA LEU A 88 -7.99 -10.04 3.46
C LEU A 88 -8.73 -11.04 4.35
N ASN A 89 -9.53 -10.57 5.30
CA ASN A 89 -10.12 -11.38 6.38
C ASN A 89 -9.10 -12.08 7.29
N TRP A 90 -7.88 -11.58 7.34
CA TRP A 90 -6.82 -12.11 8.20
C TRP A 90 -6.86 -11.50 9.60
N LYS A 91 -7.64 -12.09 10.47
CA LYS A 91 -7.81 -11.67 11.87
C LYS A 91 -6.78 -12.31 12.81
N THR A 92 -6.25 -13.46 12.43
CA THR A 92 -5.24 -14.21 13.17
C THR A 92 -3.90 -14.17 12.47
N VAL A 93 -2.83 -14.52 13.18
CA VAL A 93 -1.48 -14.55 12.63
C VAL A 93 -1.37 -15.56 11.49
N GLN A 94 -0.91 -15.12 10.32
CA GLN A 94 -0.68 -15.95 9.14
C GLN A 94 0.81 -16.25 8.98
N PRO A 95 1.25 -17.51 9.02
CA PRO A 95 2.66 -17.90 8.91
C PRO A 95 3.11 -17.98 7.44
N ILE A 96 3.12 -16.86 6.73
CA ILE A 96 3.27 -16.83 5.27
C ILE A 96 4.62 -17.34 4.82
N LYS A 97 5.71 -16.88 5.45
CA LYS A 97 7.07 -17.31 5.11
C LYS A 97 7.22 -18.82 5.22
N LYS A 98 6.77 -19.39 6.33
CA LYS A 98 6.84 -20.83 6.57
C LYS A 98 6.12 -21.62 5.48
N ASP A 99 4.90 -21.20 5.16
CA ASP A 99 4.06 -21.90 4.20
C ASP A 99 4.63 -21.83 2.78
N ILE A 100 5.08 -20.64 2.35
CA ILE A 100 5.63 -20.44 1.00
C ILE A 100 6.99 -21.11 0.84
N GLU A 101 7.90 -20.95 1.79
CA GLU A 101 9.22 -21.60 1.73
C GLU A 101 9.10 -23.13 1.76
N SER A 102 8.21 -23.68 2.59
CA SER A 102 7.97 -25.13 2.65
C SER A 102 7.42 -25.69 1.34
N ALA A 103 6.56 -24.93 0.65
CA ALA A 103 5.92 -25.39 -0.58
C ALA A 103 6.78 -25.19 -1.83
N LEU A 104 7.57 -24.11 -1.91
CA LEU A 104 8.29 -23.72 -3.11
C LEU A 104 9.80 -23.95 -3.04
N GLY A 105 10.39 -24.05 -1.85
CA GLY A 105 11.84 -24.20 -1.67
C GLY A 105 12.64 -22.96 -2.10
N ILE A 106 12.00 -21.79 -2.15
CA ILE A 106 12.62 -20.52 -2.51
C ILE A 106 12.61 -19.61 -1.29
N PRO A 107 13.73 -18.94 -0.92
CA PRO A 107 13.75 -17.98 0.18
C PRO A 107 12.69 -16.90 0.04
N PHE A 108 11.98 -16.58 1.13
CA PHE A 108 10.86 -15.65 1.11
C PHE A 108 11.07 -14.49 2.08
N PHE A 109 10.76 -13.29 1.60
CA PHE A 109 10.86 -12.03 2.33
C PHE A 109 9.55 -11.26 2.20
N ILE A 110 9.09 -10.67 3.30
CA ILE A 110 7.84 -9.92 3.32
C ILE A 110 8.01 -8.64 4.11
N ASP A 111 7.33 -7.60 3.68
CA ASP A 111 7.21 -6.34 4.41
C ASP A 111 5.83 -5.72 4.14
N ASN A 112 5.52 -4.64 4.84
CA ASN A 112 4.34 -3.84 4.58
C ASN A 112 4.36 -3.31 3.13
N ASP A 113 3.20 -3.23 2.51
CA ASP A 113 3.05 -2.81 1.11
C ASP A 113 3.65 -1.42 0.83
N ALA A 114 3.48 -0.44 1.71
CA ALA A 114 4.08 0.89 1.56
C ALA A 114 5.62 0.86 1.71
N ASN A 115 6.14 0.04 2.60
CA ASN A 115 7.57 -0.17 2.76
C ASN A 115 8.20 -0.80 1.51
N VAL A 116 7.55 -1.80 0.94
CA VAL A 116 8.01 -2.44 -0.32
C VAL A 116 7.94 -1.45 -1.48
N ALA A 117 6.89 -0.64 -1.55
CA ALA A 117 6.78 0.43 -2.55
C ALA A 117 7.92 1.46 -2.43
N ALA A 118 8.29 1.85 -1.20
CA ALA A 118 9.42 2.75 -0.95
C ALA A 118 10.75 2.17 -1.49
N LEU A 119 10.98 0.88 -1.28
CA LEU A 119 12.15 0.20 -1.84
C LEU A 119 12.12 0.16 -3.37
N GLY A 120 10.96 -0.12 -3.95
CA GLY A 120 10.76 -0.14 -5.41
C GLY A 120 11.01 1.22 -6.05
N GLU A 121 10.45 2.27 -5.47
CA GLU A 121 10.66 3.65 -5.93
C GLU A 121 12.12 4.11 -5.77
N ARG A 122 12.76 3.72 -4.68
CA ARG A 122 14.20 3.96 -4.54
C ARG A 122 14.99 3.26 -5.63
N TRP A 123 14.70 2.00 -5.89
CA TRP A 123 15.50 1.17 -6.80
C TRP A 123 15.28 1.51 -8.27
N LYS A 124 14.03 1.63 -8.72
CA LYS A 124 13.64 1.75 -10.14
C LYS A 124 12.69 2.92 -10.44
N GLY A 125 12.36 3.72 -9.45
CA GLY A 125 11.45 4.85 -9.58
C GLY A 125 12.11 6.20 -9.33
N ALA A 126 11.32 7.14 -8.83
CA ALA A 126 11.71 8.52 -8.60
C ALA A 126 12.84 8.72 -7.57
N GLY A 127 13.14 7.70 -6.78
CA GLY A 127 14.26 7.73 -5.83
C GLY A 127 15.64 7.60 -6.47
N GLU A 128 15.73 7.26 -7.76
CA GLU A 128 16.98 7.23 -8.56
C GLU A 128 18.16 6.51 -7.86
N ASN A 129 17.83 5.45 -7.12
CA ASN A 129 18.77 4.66 -6.31
C ASN A 129 19.56 5.47 -5.26
N GLN A 130 19.02 6.62 -4.82
CA GLN A 130 19.63 7.40 -3.73
C GLN A 130 19.60 6.60 -2.43
N PRO A 131 20.58 6.80 -1.51
CA PRO A 131 20.63 6.07 -0.26
C PRO A 131 19.48 6.43 0.68
N ASP A 132 18.99 7.66 0.61
CA ASP A 132 17.97 8.21 1.50
C ASP A 132 16.73 8.62 0.70
N VAL A 133 15.59 8.00 1.01
CA VAL A 133 14.31 8.24 0.33
C VAL A 133 13.19 8.20 1.37
N VAL A 134 12.32 9.20 1.34
CA VAL A 134 11.02 9.16 2.01
C VAL A 134 9.95 9.00 0.94
N PHE A 135 9.16 7.96 1.07
CA PHE A 135 8.06 7.63 0.17
C PHE A 135 6.73 7.82 0.88
N MET A 136 5.77 8.41 0.19
CA MET A 136 4.42 8.60 0.72
C MET A 136 3.39 8.28 -0.36
N THR A 137 2.36 7.50 0.00
CA THR A 137 1.20 7.24 -0.84
C THR A 137 -0.02 7.99 -0.33
N LEU A 138 -0.70 8.68 -1.23
CA LEU A 138 -1.95 9.39 -0.96
C LEU A 138 -3.07 8.69 -1.73
N GLY A 139 -3.93 7.96 -1.02
CA GLY A 139 -5.03 7.19 -1.58
C GLY A 139 -6.19 7.15 -0.60
N THR A 140 -6.82 6.00 -0.40
CA THR A 140 -7.86 5.80 0.62
C THR A 140 -7.37 6.19 2.02
N GLY A 141 -6.10 5.88 2.31
CA GLY A 141 -5.37 6.35 3.48
C GLY A 141 -4.07 7.06 3.05
N VAL A 142 -3.19 7.30 4.01
CA VAL A 142 -1.83 7.80 3.78
C VAL A 142 -0.84 6.75 4.27
N GLY A 143 -0.15 6.10 3.33
CA GLY A 143 0.93 5.17 3.62
C GLY A 143 2.30 5.83 3.48
N GLY A 144 3.33 5.20 4.01
CA GLY A 144 4.69 5.70 3.90
C GLY A 144 5.75 4.63 4.11
N GLY A 145 6.95 4.94 3.67
CA GLY A 145 8.15 4.14 3.90
C GLY A 145 9.37 5.04 3.90
N ILE A 146 10.33 4.71 4.73
CA ILE A 146 11.57 5.48 4.88
C ILE A 146 12.75 4.55 4.61
N VAL A 147 13.59 4.95 3.68
CA VAL A 147 14.88 4.31 3.43
C VAL A 147 15.97 5.28 3.85
N ALA A 148 16.90 4.85 4.68
CA ALA A 148 18.06 5.64 5.10
C ALA A 148 19.32 4.78 4.99
N GLU A 149 20.38 5.37 4.45
CA GLU A 149 21.63 4.67 4.16
C GLU A 149 21.44 3.36 3.34
N GLY A 150 20.47 3.39 2.42
CA GLY A 150 20.11 2.23 1.58
C GLY A 150 19.29 1.15 2.27
N LYS A 151 18.89 1.34 3.52
CA LYS A 151 18.13 0.36 4.32
C LYS A 151 16.77 0.90 4.70
N LEU A 152 15.77 0.02 4.65
CA LEU A 152 14.42 0.33 5.11
C LEU A 152 14.41 0.52 6.62
N LEU A 153 13.82 1.62 7.09
CA LEU A 153 13.65 1.89 8.52
C LEU A 153 12.32 1.31 9.01
N HIS A 154 12.39 0.39 9.96
CA HIS A 154 11.20 -0.16 10.62
C HIS A 154 10.92 0.55 11.96
N GLY A 155 11.96 1.05 12.65
CA GLY A 155 11.87 1.57 14.01
C GLY A 155 11.74 0.45 15.05
N ALA A 156 11.82 0.81 16.31
CA ALA A 156 11.77 -0.14 17.42
C ALA A 156 10.42 -0.88 17.52
N GLY A 157 9.34 -0.23 17.12
CA GLY A 157 7.98 -0.80 17.12
C GLY A 157 7.50 -1.25 15.74
N GLY A 158 8.34 -1.22 14.71
CA GLY A 158 7.95 -1.61 13.34
C GLY A 158 7.07 -0.58 12.61
N VAL A 159 6.95 0.65 13.13
CA VAL A 159 5.98 1.65 12.64
C VAL A 159 6.64 2.93 12.12
N ALA A 160 7.94 2.93 11.85
CA ALA A 160 8.66 4.13 11.41
C ALA A 160 8.08 4.74 10.13
N GLY A 161 7.56 3.92 9.22
CA GLY A 161 6.97 4.35 7.97
C GLY A 161 5.51 4.81 8.05
N GLU A 162 4.87 4.78 9.22
CA GLU A 162 3.46 5.17 9.42
C GLU A 162 3.26 6.70 9.41
N LEU A 163 3.69 7.34 8.31
CA LEU A 163 3.73 8.81 8.16
C LEU A 163 2.33 9.44 8.15
N GLY A 164 1.32 8.70 7.72
CA GLY A 164 -0.08 9.14 7.74
C GLY A 164 -0.63 9.40 9.14
N HIS A 165 0.02 8.91 10.18
CA HIS A 165 -0.40 9.09 11.57
C HIS A 165 0.40 10.14 12.34
N ILE A 166 1.20 10.96 11.65
CA ILE A 166 1.80 12.18 12.23
C ILE A 166 0.67 13.18 12.49
N THR A 167 0.63 13.76 13.67
CA THR A 167 -0.35 14.79 14.01
C THR A 167 0.01 16.10 13.33
N VAL A 168 -0.88 16.66 12.54
CA VAL A 168 -0.70 17.91 11.77
C VAL A 168 -1.78 18.95 12.05
N ASP A 169 -2.97 18.55 12.54
CA ASP A 169 -4.06 19.45 12.89
C ASP A 169 -4.29 19.41 14.40
N PHE A 170 -3.98 20.50 15.07
CA PHE A 170 -4.12 20.66 16.52
C PHE A 170 -5.32 21.51 16.92
N ASP A 171 -5.86 22.31 16.01
CA ASP A 171 -6.90 23.28 16.33
C ASP A 171 -8.32 22.68 16.21
N ARG A 172 -8.57 21.99 15.09
CA ARG A 172 -9.88 21.37 14.82
C ARG A 172 -9.71 19.95 14.26
N PRO A 173 -9.04 19.06 15.03
CA PRO A 173 -8.63 17.77 14.52
C PRO A 173 -9.82 16.84 14.26
N PHE A 174 -9.78 16.15 13.11
CA PHE A 174 -10.66 15.02 12.83
C PHE A 174 -10.21 13.77 13.59
N ASP A 175 -11.17 12.91 13.90
CA ASP A 175 -10.87 11.59 14.45
C ASP A 175 -10.17 10.72 13.39
N CYS A 176 -9.15 9.98 13.82
CA CYS A 176 -8.42 9.04 13.00
C CYS A 176 -8.76 7.60 13.39
N THR A 177 -8.77 6.71 12.41
CA THR A 177 -8.98 5.26 12.62
C THR A 177 -7.94 4.62 13.54
N CYS A 178 -6.77 5.25 13.72
CA CYS A 178 -5.74 4.81 14.67
C CYS A 178 -6.06 5.11 16.14
N GLY A 179 -7.18 5.78 16.42
CA GLY A 179 -7.61 6.16 17.77
C GLY A 179 -7.13 7.55 18.22
N LYS A 180 -6.27 8.21 17.45
CA LYS A 180 -5.84 9.59 17.69
C LYS A 180 -6.72 10.59 16.93
N LYS A 181 -6.41 11.86 17.08
CA LYS A 181 -7.02 12.97 16.35
C LYS A 181 -5.95 13.77 15.61
N GLY A 182 -6.34 14.37 14.48
CA GLY A 182 -5.48 15.32 13.76
C GLY A 182 -4.34 14.69 12.97
N CYS A 183 -4.40 13.39 12.67
CA CYS A 183 -3.41 12.73 11.82
C CYS A 183 -3.43 13.28 10.39
N LEU A 184 -2.28 13.28 9.71
CA LEU A 184 -2.14 13.70 8.32
C LEU A 184 -3.14 12.98 7.41
N GLU A 185 -3.39 11.70 7.63
CA GLU A 185 -4.37 10.92 6.87
C GLU A 185 -5.76 11.53 6.90
N THR A 186 -6.17 12.15 8.02
CA THR A 186 -7.50 12.75 8.17
C THR A 186 -7.75 13.97 7.30
N VAL A 187 -6.70 14.56 6.75
CA VAL A 187 -6.78 15.76 5.89
C VAL A 187 -6.15 15.57 4.51
N ALA A 188 -5.29 14.59 4.32
CA ALA A 188 -4.53 14.38 3.08
C ALA A 188 -4.94 13.11 2.31
N SER A 189 -5.66 12.18 2.91
CA SER A 189 -6.24 11.03 2.20
C SER A 189 -7.43 11.46 1.33
N ALA A 190 -7.87 10.58 0.43
CA ALA A 190 -9.06 10.85 -0.40
C ALA A 190 -10.30 11.18 0.47
N THR A 191 -10.54 10.43 1.52
CA THR A 191 -11.61 10.70 2.49
C THR A 191 -11.35 11.99 3.27
N GLY A 192 -10.10 12.22 3.67
CA GLY A 192 -9.69 13.41 4.40
C GLY A 192 -9.91 14.69 3.62
N ILE A 193 -9.58 14.71 2.34
CA ILE A 193 -9.81 15.84 1.44
C ILE A 193 -11.31 16.17 1.34
N VAL A 194 -12.17 15.17 1.22
CA VAL A 194 -13.62 15.38 1.18
C VAL A 194 -14.13 15.95 2.51
N ASN A 195 -13.68 15.42 3.65
CA ASN A 195 -14.06 15.92 4.96
C ASN A 195 -13.59 17.37 5.19
N LEU A 196 -12.37 17.66 4.79
CA LEU A 196 -11.81 19.02 4.85
C LEU A 196 -12.61 19.99 3.97
N THR A 197 -12.93 19.57 2.75
CA THR A 197 -13.74 20.35 1.79
C THR A 197 -15.10 20.68 2.37
N ARG A 198 -15.78 19.72 3.00
CA ARG A 198 -17.09 19.97 3.64
C ARG A 198 -16.97 20.97 4.78
N ARG A 199 -15.91 20.89 5.59
CA ARG A 199 -15.65 21.88 6.65
C ARG A 199 -15.50 23.29 6.08
N TYR A 200 -14.68 23.45 5.04
CA TYR A 200 -14.50 24.76 4.41
C TYR A 200 -15.76 25.24 3.70
N ALA A 201 -16.57 24.34 3.13
CA ALA A 201 -17.84 24.70 2.50
C ALA A 201 -18.83 25.32 3.51
N ASP A 202 -18.88 24.83 4.74
CA ASP A 202 -19.73 25.38 5.80
C ASP A 202 -19.37 26.82 6.17
N GLU A 203 -18.11 27.19 5.99
CA GLU A 203 -17.58 28.52 6.31
C GLU A 203 -17.51 29.44 5.11
N TYR A 204 -17.63 28.91 3.89
CA TYR A 204 -17.49 29.64 2.64
C TYR A 204 -18.76 30.42 2.28
N ALA A 205 -18.63 31.74 2.18
CA ALA A 205 -19.75 32.65 1.89
C ALA A 205 -19.88 33.00 0.39
N GLY A 206 -18.94 32.56 -0.46
CA GLY A 206 -18.93 32.83 -1.89
C GLY A 206 -19.82 31.90 -2.69
N ASP A 207 -19.85 32.12 -4.02
CA ASP A 207 -20.52 31.26 -4.98
C ASP A 207 -19.47 30.48 -5.77
N ALA A 208 -19.41 29.17 -5.56
CA ALA A 208 -18.53 28.25 -6.22
C ALA A 208 -19.27 26.97 -6.61
N THR A 209 -18.87 26.33 -7.71
CA THR A 209 -19.49 25.07 -8.16
C THR A 209 -19.41 23.99 -7.11
N LEU A 210 -18.25 23.84 -6.44
CA LEU A 210 -18.06 22.87 -5.37
C LEU A 210 -19.01 23.13 -4.19
N LYS A 211 -19.21 24.40 -3.81
CA LYS A 211 -20.17 24.78 -2.76
C LYS A 211 -21.59 24.34 -3.12
N ARG A 212 -22.03 24.59 -4.34
CA ARG A 212 -23.37 24.18 -4.81
C ARG A 212 -23.54 22.67 -4.82
N LEU A 213 -22.55 21.90 -5.27
CA LEU A 213 -22.59 20.44 -5.24
C LEU A 213 -22.77 19.89 -3.82
N ILE A 214 -22.06 20.46 -2.86
CA ILE A 214 -22.14 20.06 -1.45
C ILE A 214 -23.50 20.42 -0.86
N ASP A 215 -23.97 21.65 -1.09
CA ASP A 215 -25.28 22.14 -0.59
C ASP A 215 -26.46 21.36 -1.19
N ASP A 216 -26.35 20.90 -2.43
CA ASP A 216 -27.37 20.09 -3.11
C ASP A 216 -27.32 18.60 -2.73
N GLY A 217 -26.39 18.19 -1.87
CA GLY A 217 -26.23 16.81 -1.44
C GLY A 217 -25.68 15.86 -2.49
N GLU A 218 -25.04 16.41 -3.52
CA GLU A 218 -24.38 15.63 -4.57
C GLU A 218 -23.16 14.89 -4.03
N GLU A 219 -22.82 13.76 -4.66
CA GLU A 219 -21.62 13.00 -4.30
C GLU A 219 -20.36 13.79 -4.68
N VAL A 220 -19.49 14.04 -3.70
CA VAL A 220 -18.22 14.71 -3.87
C VAL A 220 -17.08 13.77 -3.47
N THR A 221 -16.16 13.52 -4.41
CA THR A 221 -14.95 12.73 -4.18
C THR A 221 -13.71 13.63 -4.18
N ALA A 222 -12.56 13.12 -3.75
CA ALA A 222 -11.29 13.85 -3.89
C ALA A 222 -11.02 14.24 -5.34
N LYS A 223 -11.33 13.34 -6.30
CA LYS A 223 -11.20 13.64 -7.72
C LYS A 223 -12.07 14.84 -8.13
N THR A 224 -13.30 14.92 -7.68
CA THR A 224 -14.20 16.06 -7.90
C THR A 224 -13.54 17.36 -7.44
N VAL A 225 -12.97 17.36 -6.23
CA VAL A 225 -12.30 18.55 -5.66
C VAL A 225 -11.10 18.97 -6.51
N PHE A 226 -10.23 18.05 -6.87
CA PHE A 226 -9.04 18.36 -7.68
C PHE A 226 -9.39 18.80 -9.09
N ASP A 227 -10.39 18.21 -9.73
CA ASP A 227 -10.80 18.60 -11.08
C ASP A 227 -11.37 20.03 -11.05
N LEU A 228 -12.22 20.37 -10.07
CA LEU A 228 -12.75 21.71 -9.91
C LEU A 228 -11.66 22.74 -9.55
N ALA A 229 -10.67 22.36 -8.73
CA ALA A 229 -9.53 23.23 -8.44
C ALA A 229 -8.72 23.58 -9.70
N LYS A 230 -8.51 22.60 -10.60
CA LYS A 230 -7.86 22.85 -11.90
C LYS A 230 -8.65 23.80 -12.79
N ASP A 231 -9.97 23.78 -12.67
CA ASP A 231 -10.87 24.66 -13.41
C ASP A 231 -11.05 26.05 -12.73
N GLY A 232 -10.37 26.28 -11.61
CA GLY A 232 -10.35 27.56 -10.91
C GLY A 232 -11.49 27.77 -9.92
N ASP A 233 -12.14 26.70 -9.46
CA ASP A 233 -13.17 26.79 -8.42
C ASP A 233 -12.57 27.35 -7.11
N GLU A 234 -13.12 28.45 -6.62
CA GLU A 234 -12.53 29.18 -5.48
C GLU A 234 -12.55 28.40 -4.17
N LEU A 235 -13.60 27.60 -3.93
CA LEU A 235 -13.64 26.75 -2.73
C LEU A 235 -12.65 25.59 -2.83
N ALA A 236 -12.52 25.00 -4.01
CA ALA A 236 -11.61 23.88 -4.23
C ALA A 236 -10.12 24.29 -4.14
N LEU A 237 -9.82 25.57 -4.29
CA LEU A 237 -8.46 26.13 -4.20
C LEU A 237 -8.03 26.50 -2.78
N ILE A 238 -8.94 26.51 -1.79
CA ILE A 238 -8.63 26.75 -0.38
C ILE A 238 -7.93 25.52 0.21
#